data_143adcaa841800f5916d1edc93a272b5
#
_entry.id   143adcaa841800f5916d1edc93a272b5
#
_cell.length_a   1.000
_cell.length_b   1.000
_cell.length_c   1.000
_cell.angle_alpha   90.00
_cell.angle_beta   90.00
_cell.angle_gamma   90.00
#
_symmetry.space_group_name_H-M   'P 1'
#
loop_
_entity.id
_entity.type
_entity.pdbx_description
1 polymer ?
#
loop_
_entity_poly.entity_id
_entity_poly.type
_entity_poly.pdbx_seq_one_letter_code
_entity_poly.pdbx_strand_id
1 'polypeptide(L)'
;KWIMTVYDALNRAVITALVNSAEGRSALATVAAGSPYSAPDWRYYISQTDLYHSYPASITNAFILSYTYYDNYDQLTSLAYDGNKLPSMPTGDNSVVPSIQSTAAKGLLTGTRLRVIDPDNPNGNQWITTVQYYDPKGRPIQSSSVNHLGGTDISSSLYYFQGMPYRNSTWHHNPAALAQPGAITTLNNIRLDKTYKRNLSQYGGNDLVWSIQQSINSGAPYELAYYDYNHLGQP
;
A
#
# COMPACT_ATOMS: atom_id res chain seq x y z
N LYS A 1 25.52 11.69 10.65
CA LYS A 1 24.49 10.72 10.21
C LYS A 1 24.32 10.81 8.71
N TRP A 2 24.18 9.68 8.04
CA TRP A 2 24.03 9.56 6.60
C TRP A 2 22.75 8.80 6.28
N ILE A 3 22.12 9.11 5.15
CA ILE A 3 21.05 8.27 4.61
C ILE A 3 21.73 7.28 3.68
N MET A 4 21.45 6.00 3.90
CA MET A 4 21.88 4.89 3.06
C MET A 4 20.68 4.34 2.32
N THR A 5 20.86 4.07 1.03
CA THR A 5 19.87 3.36 0.22
C THR A 5 20.52 2.11 -0.36
N VAL A 6 19.84 0.97 -0.19
CA VAL A 6 20.22 -0.31 -0.78
C VAL A 6 19.34 -0.59 -1.99
N TYR A 7 19.94 -1.09 -3.04
CA TYR A 7 19.27 -1.40 -4.30
C TYR A 7 19.32 -2.90 -4.59
N ASP A 8 18.31 -3.42 -5.26
CA ASP A 8 18.32 -4.80 -5.76
C ASP A 8 19.12 -4.95 -7.07
N ALA A 9 19.16 -6.16 -7.60
CA ALA A 9 19.88 -6.47 -8.84
C ALA A 9 19.33 -5.75 -10.09
N LEU A 10 18.11 -5.20 -10.01
CA LEU A 10 17.48 -4.40 -11.06
C LEU A 10 17.61 -2.89 -10.80
N ASN A 11 18.46 -2.49 -9.83
CA ASN A 11 18.70 -1.11 -9.44
C ASN A 11 17.44 -0.40 -8.90
N ARG A 12 16.53 -1.14 -8.25
CA ARG A 12 15.37 -0.59 -7.55
C ARG A 12 15.70 -0.44 -6.07
N ALA A 13 15.34 0.69 -5.46
CA ALA A 13 15.56 0.92 -4.02
C ALA A 13 14.71 -0.03 -3.18
N VAL A 14 15.35 -0.80 -2.29
CA VAL A 14 14.69 -1.83 -1.46
C VAL A 14 14.78 -1.54 0.03
N ILE A 15 15.83 -0.83 0.49
CA ILE A 15 15.99 -0.44 1.90
C ILE A 15 16.47 0.99 1.97
N THR A 16 15.91 1.75 2.90
CA THR A 16 16.45 3.06 3.32
C THR A 16 16.74 3.03 4.80
N ALA A 17 17.92 3.52 5.20
CA ALA A 17 18.38 3.52 6.59
C ALA A 17 19.15 4.79 6.94
N LEU A 18 19.16 5.14 8.22
CA LEU A 18 20.09 6.10 8.79
C LEU A 18 21.32 5.36 9.32
N VAL A 19 22.49 5.81 8.90
CA VAL A 19 23.77 5.25 9.32
C VAL A 19 24.52 6.27 10.15
N ASN A 20 25.07 5.82 11.26
CA ASN A 20 25.98 6.63 12.07
C ASN A 20 27.42 6.22 11.74
N SER A 21 28.13 7.06 11.01
CA SER A 21 29.56 6.87 10.71
C SER A 21 30.31 8.16 10.99
N ALA A 22 31.49 8.03 11.54
CA ALA A 22 32.45 9.12 11.71
C ALA A 22 33.19 9.46 10.39
N GLU A 23 33.12 8.55 9.40
CA GLU A 23 33.76 8.71 8.10
C GLU A 23 33.01 9.71 7.22
N GLY A 24 33.75 10.45 6.42
CA GLY A 24 33.19 11.38 5.45
C GLY A 24 32.56 10.64 4.26
N ARG A 25 31.74 11.37 3.48
CA ARG A 25 31.01 10.83 2.30
C ARG A 25 31.95 10.14 1.32
N SER A 26 33.12 10.71 1.06
CA SER A 26 34.11 10.18 0.10
C SER A 26 34.64 8.81 0.51
N ALA A 27 34.94 8.64 1.82
CA ALA A 27 35.42 7.37 2.36
C ALA A 27 34.33 6.29 2.27
N LEU A 28 33.09 6.63 2.67
CA LEU A 28 31.95 5.71 2.54
C LEU A 28 31.65 5.33 1.09
N ALA A 29 31.75 6.27 0.15
CA ALA A 29 31.58 6.01 -1.27
C ALA A 29 32.69 5.09 -1.82
N THR A 30 33.93 5.25 -1.40
CA THR A 30 35.06 4.39 -1.78
C THR A 30 34.88 2.97 -1.25
N VAL A 31 34.43 2.82 -0.01
CA VAL A 31 34.13 1.52 0.60
C VAL A 31 32.98 0.83 -0.15
N ALA A 32 31.94 1.58 -0.47
CA ALA A 32 30.80 1.05 -1.24
C ALA A 32 31.18 0.61 -2.65
N ALA A 33 32.06 1.36 -3.33
CA ALA A 33 32.51 1.05 -4.69
C ALA A 33 33.52 -0.11 -4.74
N GLY A 34 34.29 -0.32 -3.65
CA GLY A 34 35.30 -1.40 -3.55
C GLY A 34 34.77 -2.73 -3.07
N SER A 35 33.56 -2.79 -2.59
CA SER A 35 32.91 -4.04 -2.17
C SER A 35 32.41 -4.78 -3.41
N PRO A 36 32.77 -6.08 -3.62
CA PRO A 36 32.13 -6.89 -4.67
C PRO A 36 30.68 -7.13 -4.25
N TYR A 37 29.85 -6.20 -4.60
CA TYR A 37 28.44 -6.20 -4.26
C TYR A 37 27.73 -7.18 -5.19
N SER A 38 27.62 -8.44 -4.81
CA SER A 38 26.51 -9.25 -5.25
C SER A 38 25.28 -8.67 -4.53
N ALA A 39 24.40 -8.02 -5.28
CA ALA A 39 23.16 -7.51 -4.71
C ALA A 39 22.53 -8.63 -3.88
N PRO A 40 22.46 -8.45 -2.56
CA PRO A 40 21.94 -9.50 -1.72
C PRO A 40 20.50 -9.73 -2.13
N ASP A 41 20.04 -10.97 -2.05
CA ASP A 41 18.64 -11.27 -2.28
C ASP A 41 17.81 -10.60 -1.18
N TRP A 42 17.43 -9.33 -1.41
CA TRP A 42 16.73 -8.47 -0.46
C TRP A 42 15.49 -9.14 0.15
N ARG A 43 14.96 -10.17 -0.48
CA ARG A 43 13.84 -10.98 0.00
C ARG A 43 14.10 -11.60 1.37
N TYR A 44 15.34 -11.73 1.76
CA TYR A 44 15.77 -12.29 3.05
C TYR A 44 16.08 -11.24 4.11
N TYR A 45 16.10 -9.94 3.79
CA TYR A 45 16.36 -8.88 4.77
C TYR A 45 15.12 -8.56 5.59
N ILE A 46 14.83 -9.42 6.56
CA ILE A 46 13.71 -9.23 7.49
C ILE A 46 14.19 -8.56 8.78
N SER A 47 15.48 -8.64 9.09
CA SER A 47 16.05 -8.15 10.34
C SER A 47 17.17 -7.15 10.13
N GLN A 48 17.40 -6.29 11.14
CA GLN A 48 18.51 -5.37 11.17
C GLN A 48 19.86 -6.10 11.12
N THR A 49 19.92 -7.33 11.65
CA THR A 49 21.10 -8.17 11.66
C THR A 49 21.52 -8.61 10.26
N ASP A 50 20.56 -8.90 9.38
CA ASP A 50 20.84 -9.37 8.02
C ASP A 50 21.40 -8.24 7.15
N LEU A 51 21.06 -6.99 7.43
CA LEU A 51 21.63 -5.83 6.75
C LEU A 51 23.14 -5.74 6.95
N TYR A 52 23.64 -6.07 8.14
CA TYR A 52 25.07 -6.01 8.47
C TYR A 52 25.92 -7.05 7.74
N HIS A 53 25.35 -8.18 7.37
CA HIS A 53 26.06 -9.22 6.64
C HIS A 53 26.27 -8.89 5.15
N SER A 54 25.56 -7.91 4.65
CA SER A 54 25.52 -7.56 3.23
C SER A 54 26.18 -6.23 2.92
N TYR A 55 26.56 -5.47 3.95
CA TYR A 55 27.18 -4.17 3.80
C TYR A 55 28.60 -4.19 4.36
N PRO A 56 29.46 -3.23 3.93
CA PRO A 56 30.82 -3.15 4.45
C PRO A 56 30.85 -3.18 5.99
N ALA A 57 31.76 -3.94 6.55
CA ALA A 57 31.93 -4.15 8.00
C ALA A 57 32.11 -2.85 8.83
N SER A 58 32.33 -1.72 8.15
CA SER A 58 32.40 -0.38 8.75
C SER A 58 31.04 0.22 9.13
N ILE A 59 29.91 -0.39 8.70
CA ILE A 59 28.55 0.11 9.01
C ILE A 59 27.99 -0.68 10.20
N THR A 60 28.32 -0.23 11.41
CA THR A 60 27.97 -0.95 12.63
C THR A 60 26.61 -0.63 13.23
N ASN A 61 25.92 0.45 12.80
CA ASN A 61 24.67 0.91 13.41
C ASN A 61 23.74 1.53 12.37
N ALA A 62 23.09 0.72 11.53
CA ALA A 62 22.05 1.19 10.63
C ALA A 62 20.68 1.16 11.30
N PHE A 63 19.99 2.30 11.32
CA PHE A 63 18.61 2.41 11.75
C PHE A 63 17.72 2.40 10.50
N ILE A 64 17.06 1.26 10.23
CA ILE A 64 16.25 1.07 9.02
C ILE A 64 14.97 1.88 9.13
N LEU A 65 14.70 2.69 8.10
CA LEU A 65 13.52 3.54 7.99
C LEU A 65 12.44 2.91 7.12
N SER A 66 12.83 2.21 6.05
CA SER A 66 11.86 1.61 5.14
C SER A 66 12.39 0.36 4.45
N TYR A 67 11.43 -0.53 4.13
CA TYR A 67 11.60 -1.61 3.18
C TYR A 67 10.64 -1.42 2.02
N THR A 68 11.06 -1.78 0.82
CA THR A 68 10.23 -1.81 -0.38
C THR A 68 10.34 -3.18 -1.02
N TYR A 69 9.20 -3.81 -1.31
CA TYR A 69 9.09 -5.16 -1.83
C TYR A 69 8.57 -5.14 -3.26
N TYR A 70 9.13 -6.02 -4.08
CA TYR A 70 8.76 -6.17 -5.49
C TYR A 70 8.58 -7.64 -5.83
N ASP A 71 7.94 -7.91 -6.96
CA ASP A 71 7.94 -9.21 -7.65
C ASP A 71 7.10 -10.32 -6.99
N ASN A 72 6.95 -10.37 -5.67
CA ASN A 72 6.23 -11.41 -4.95
C ASN A 72 5.67 -10.91 -3.61
N TYR A 73 4.92 -11.76 -2.90
CA TYR A 73 4.27 -11.45 -1.63
C TYR A 73 4.85 -12.25 -0.43
N ASP A 74 5.96 -12.94 -0.61
CA ASP A 74 6.49 -13.92 0.34
C ASP A 74 6.73 -13.33 1.74
N GLN A 75 7.11 -12.05 1.81
CA GLN A 75 7.41 -11.32 3.05
C GLN A 75 6.23 -10.48 3.59
N LEU A 76 5.08 -10.56 2.94
CA LEU A 76 3.93 -9.67 3.18
C LEU A 76 2.69 -10.42 3.66
N THR A 77 2.87 -11.54 4.33
CA THR A 77 1.80 -12.49 4.71
C THR A 77 0.83 -11.94 5.78
N SER A 78 1.23 -10.88 6.51
CA SER A 78 0.40 -10.30 7.58
C SER A 78 -0.84 -9.55 7.08
N LEU A 79 -0.87 -9.15 5.82
CA LEU A 79 -1.97 -8.43 5.18
C LEU A 79 -2.37 -9.16 3.90
N ALA A 80 -2.91 -10.37 4.04
CA ALA A 80 -3.34 -11.18 2.90
C ALA A 80 -4.46 -10.51 2.10
N TYR A 81 -4.54 -10.86 0.82
CA TYR A 81 -5.66 -10.46 -0.04
C TYR A 81 -6.99 -10.94 0.53
N ASP A 82 -7.96 -10.03 0.61
CA ASP A 82 -9.32 -10.34 1.08
C ASP A 82 -10.36 -10.06 -0.02
N GLY A 83 -10.79 -11.11 -0.69
CA GLY A 83 -11.81 -11.03 -1.74
C GLY A 83 -13.17 -10.52 -1.24
N ASN A 84 -13.48 -10.65 0.07
CA ASN A 84 -14.72 -10.14 0.67
C ASN A 84 -14.74 -8.60 0.79
N LYS A 85 -13.58 -7.97 0.63
CA LYS A 85 -13.44 -6.51 0.64
C LYS A 85 -13.52 -5.90 -0.75
N LEU A 86 -13.69 -6.69 -1.79
CA LEU A 86 -13.94 -6.17 -3.12
C LEU A 86 -15.32 -5.50 -3.19
N PRO A 87 -15.47 -4.45 -4.01
CA PRO A 87 -16.78 -3.91 -4.34
C PRO A 87 -17.65 -4.97 -5.01
N SER A 88 -18.96 -4.92 -4.77
CA SER A 88 -19.90 -5.83 -5.44
C SER A 88 -19.97 -5.55 -6.95
N MET A 89 -20.02 -6.63 -7.75
CA MET A 89 -20.25 -6.55 -9.19
C MET A 89 -21.64 -5.98 -9.47
N PRO A 90 -21.79 -5.13 -10.49
CA PRO A 90 -23.11 -4.68 -10.91
C PRO A 90 -23.92 -5.83 -11.53
N THR A 91 -25.22 -5.81 -11.31
CA THR A 91 -26.12 -6.75 -11.96
C THR A 91 -26.41 -6.29 -13.39
N GLY A 92 -26.17 -7.15 -14.37
CA GLY A 92 -26.54 -6.90 -15.77
C GLY A 92 -25.58 -6.01 -16.57
N ASP A 93 -24.47 -5.56 -15.98
CA ASP A 93 -23.42 -4.81 -16.71
C ASP A 93 -22.19 -5.68 -16.96
N ASN A 94 -22.13 -6.29 -18.14
CA ASN A 94 -21.02 -7.15 -18.56
C ASN A 94 -19.76 -6.36 -18.96
N SER A 95 -19.77 -5.04 -18.92
CA SER A 95 -18.60 -4.20 -19.21
C SER A 95 -17.65 -4.10 -18.02
N VAL A 96 -18.11 -4.41 -16.81
CA VAL A 96 -17.30 -4.49 -15.59
C VAL A 96 -16.70 -5.89 -15.48
N VAL A 97 -15.41 -5.96 -15.17
CA VAL A 97 -14.69 -7.23 -15.06
C VAL A 97 -14.42 -7.58 -13.61
N PRO A 98 -14.50 -8.86 -13.21
CA PRO A 98 -14.14 -9.30 -11.88
C PRO A 98 -12.68 -8.97 -11.57
N SER A 99 -12.41 -8.47 -10.36
CA SER A 99 -11.05 -8.30 -9.86
C SER A 99 -10.53 -9.63 -9.30
N ILE A 100 -9.71 -10.30 -10.08
CA ILE A 100 -9.09 -11.57 -9.68
C ILE A 100 -7.64 -11.30 -9.35
N GLN A 101 -7.20 -11.68 -8.14
CA GLN A 101 -5.80 -11.54 -7.74
C GLN A 101 -4.89 -12.37 -8.64
N SER A 102 -3.83 -11.75 -9.14
CA SER A 102 -2.72 -12.42 -9.82
C SER A 102 -1.58 -12.66 -8.85
N THR A 103 -0.96 -13.83 -8.94
CA THR A 103 0.32 -14.12 -8.29
C THR A 103 1.51 -13.64 -9.13
N ALA A 104 1.29 -13.28 -10.39
CA ALA A 104 2.29 -12.76 -11.30
C ALA A 104 2.53 -11.27 -11.06
N ALA A 105 3.28 -10.95 -10.00
CA ALA A 105 3.61 -9.58 -9.63
C ALA A 105 5.02 -9.13 -10.09
N LYS A 106 5.66 -9.88 -10.99
CA LYS A 106 7.02 -9.60 -11.44
C LYS A 106 7.13 -8.19 -12.06
N GLY A 107 8.10 -7.41 -11.58
CA GLY A 107 8.29 -6.01 -11.97
C GLY A 107 7.44 -5.02 -11.19
N LEU A 108 6.43 -5.47 -10.42
CA LEU A 108 5.50 -4.62 -9.70
C LEU A 108 5.92 -4.42 -8.24
N LEU A 109 5.59 -3.26 -7.69
CA LEU A 109 5.69 -2.95 -6.26
C LEU A 109 4.62 -3.75 -5.49
N THR A 110 5.02 -4.72 -4.67
CA THR A 110 4.08 -5.56 -3.92
C THR A 110 3.82 -5.05 -2.51
N GLY A 111 4.72 -4.27 -1.95
CA GLY A 111 4.46 -3.63 -0.66
C GLY A 111 5.60 -2.78 -0.13
N THR A 112 5.31 -2.11 0.97
CA THR A 112 6.25 -1.28 1.70
C THR A 112 6.09 -1.48 3.19
N ARG A 113 7.18 -1.29 3.95
CA ARG A 113 7.16 -1.17 5.40
C ARG A 113 7.87 0.12 5.77
N LEU A 114 7.19 1.01 6.46
CA LEU A 114 7.72 2.28 6.94
C LEU A 114 7.81 2.23 8.47
N ARG A 115 8.98 2.58 9.01
CA ARG A 115 9.16 2.65 10.46
C ARG A 115 8.43 3.87 11.02
N VAL A 116 7.66 3.66 12.08
CA VAL A 116 7.11 4.76 12.87
C VAL A 116 8.23 5.34 13.72
N ILE A 117 8.50 6.64 13.52
CA ILE A 117 9.48 7.38 14.34
C ILE A 117 8.71 8.04 15.47
N ASP A 118 8.84 7.49 16.66
CA ASP A 118 8.21 8.01 17.87
C ASP A 118 9.31 8.72 18.71
N PRO A 119 9.19 10.04 18.95
CA PRO A 119 10.15 10.77 19.78
C PRO A 119 10.24 10.25 21.22
N ASP A 120 9.14 9.73 21.76
CA ASP A 120 9.06 9.20 23.11
C ASP A 120 9.60 7.76 23.21
N ASN A 121 9.65 7.05 22.08
CA ASN A 121 10.20 5.71 21.97
C ASN A 121 11.08 5.57 20.71
N PRO A 122 12.25 6.23 20.66
CA PRO A 122 13.09 6.30 19.46
C PRO A 122 13.63 4.95 18.98
N ASN A 123 13.62 3.94 19.85
CA ASN A 123 14.03 2.56 19.56
C ASN A 123 12.82 1.64 19.27
N GLY A 124 11.61 2.21 19.23
CA GLY A 124 10.39 1.47 18.93
C GLY A 124 10.49 0.73 17.59
N ASN A 125 9.94 -0.48 17.55
CA ASN A 125 9.93 -1.32 16.34
C ASN A 125 8.51 -1.42 15.76
N GLN A 126 7.85 -0.27 15.66
CA GLN A 126 6.54 -0.17 15.03
C GLN A 126 6.68 0.13 13.55
N TRP A 127 5.87 -0.54 12.75
CA TRP A 127 5.91 -0.44 11.29
C TRP A 127 4.51 -0.25 10.72
N ILE A 128 4.38 0.68 9.80
CA ILE A 128 3.24 0.75 8.90
C ILE A 128 3.58 -0.10 7.68
N THR A 129 2.87 -1.21 7.54
CA THR A 129 3.02 -2.12 6.40
C THR A 129 1.88 -1.87 5.43
N THR A 130 2.20 -1.74 4.14
CA THR A 130 1.22 -1.64 3.06
C THR A 130 1.52 -2.74 2.05
N VAL A 131 0.47 -3.43 1.59
CA VAL A 131 0.55 -4.47 0.55
C VAL A 131 -0.35 -4.08 -0.60
N GLN A 132 0.14 -4.22 -1.83
CA GLN A 132 -0.57 -3.89 -3.05
C GLN A 132 -0.79 -5.15 -3.89
N TYR A 133 -2.05 -5.48 -4.18
CA TYR A 133 -2.44 -6.62 -4.99
C TYR A 133 -2.88 -6.20 -6.39
N TYR A 134 -2.59 -7.03 -7.36
CA TYR A 134 -2.80 -6.75 -8.78
C TYR A 134 -3.65 -7.84 -9.45
N ASP A 135 -4.31 -7.45 -10.52
CA ASP A 135 -4.96 -8.41 -11.43
C ASP A 135 -3.96 -8.94 -12.49
N PRO A 136 -4.38 -9.90 -13.33
CA PRO A 136 -3.51 -10.44 -14.39
C PRO A 136 -3.05 -9.41 -15.44
N LYS A 137 -3.68 -8.23 -15.48
CA LYS A 137 -3.27 -7.12 -16.35
C LYS A 137 -2.33 -6.13 -15.67
N GLY A 138 -1.92 -6.40 -14.41
CA GLY A 138 -1.06 -5.52 -13.62
C GLY A 138 -1.77 -4.29 -13.04
N ARG A 139 -3.13 -4.26 -13.02
CA ARG A 139 -3.88 -3.17 -12.41
C ARG A 139 -4.02 -3.39 -10.90
N PRO A 140 -3.86 -2.36 -10.07
CA PRO A 140 -4.00 -2.50 -8.63
C PRO A 140 -5.47 -2.73 -8.25
N ILE A 141 -5.79 -3.90 -7.69
CA ILE A 141 -7.16 -4.27 -7.31
C ILE A 141 -7.43 -4.15 -5.80
N GLN A 142 -6.38 -4.25 -4.98
CA GLN A 142 -6.52 -4.05 -3.54
C GLN A 142 -5.21 -3.53 -2.95
N SER A 143 -5.32 -2.55 -2.07
CA SER A 143 -4.25 -2.08 -1.20
C SER A 143 -4.67 -2.27 0.24
N SER A 144 -3.85 -2.93 1.04
CA SER A 144 -4.10 -3.15 2.47
C SER A 144 -2.96 -2.56 3.28
N SER A 145 -3.28 -1.80 4.33
CA SER A 145 -2.26 -1.23 5.21
C SER A 145 -2.64 -1.38 6.68
N VAL A 146 -1.63 -1.52 7.54
CA VAL A 146 -1.80 -1.32 8.98
C VAL A 146 -1.88 0.18 9.24
N ASN A 147 -2.88 0.63 9.99
CA ASN A 147 -2.98 2.02 10.39
C ASN A 147 -2.29 2.29 11.73
N HIS A 148 -2.10 3.57 12.08
CA HIS A 148 -1.40 4.00 13.30
C HIS A 148 -2.10 3.60 14.61
N LEU A 149 -3.38 3.20 14.54
CA LEU A 149 -4.18 2.74 15.67
C LEU A 149 -4.13 1.22 15.86
N GLY A 150 -3.32 0.51 15.06
CA GLY A 150 -3.22 -0.94 15.07
C GLY A 150 -4.36 -1.67 14.36
N GLY A 151 -5.18 -0.93 13.61
CA GLY A 151 -6.20 -1.48 12.73
C GLY A 151 -5.70 -1.65 11.29
N THR A 152 -6.63 -1.82 10.37
CA THR A 152 -6.34 -2.01 8.94
C THR A 152 -7.18 -1.09 8.08
N ASP A 153 -6.54 -0.52 7.06
CA ASP A 153 -7.17 0.23 5.99
C ASP A 153 -7.05 -0.57 4.69
N ILE A 154 -8.18 -0.84 4.04
CA ILE A 154 -8.21 -1.59 2.78
C ILE A 154 -8.91 -0.74 1.74
N SER A 155 -8.27 -0.54 0.61
CA SER A 155 -8.87 0.07 -0.58
C SER A 155 -8.92 -0.96 -1.69
N SER A 156 -10.10 -1.18 -2.26
CA SER A 156 -10.30 -2.17 -3.32
C SER A 156 -11.02 -1.56 -4.52
N SER A 157 -10.64 -1.98 -5.72
CA SER A 157 -11.13 -1.41 -6.97
C SER A 157 -11.69 -2.48 -7.91
N LEU A 158 -12.81 -2.14 -8.55
CA LEU A 158 -13.32 -2.83 -9.73
C LEU A 158 -13.12 -1.94 -10.96
N TYR A 159 -12.89 -2.57 -12.10
CA TYR A 159 -12.61 -1.88 -13.34
C TYR A 159 -13.57 -2.29 -14.45
N TYR A 160 -13.86 -1.36 -15.34
CA TYR A 160 -14.37 -1.67 -16.65
C TYR A 160 -13.32 -2.45 -17.46
N PHE A 161 -13.79 -3.19 -18.49
CA PHE A 161 -12.90 -3.94 -19.37
C PHE A 161 -11.78 -3.08 -19.97
N GLN A 162 -12.06 -1.83 -20.29
CA GLN A 162 -11.08 -0.87 -20.84
C GLN A 162 -10.03 -0.41 -19.82
N GLY A 163 -10.15 -0.75 -18.54
CA GLY A 163 -9.21 -0.39 -17.49
C GLY A 163 -9.59 0.83 -16.68
N MET A 164 -10.71 1.47 -16.97
CA MET A 164 -11.24 2.58 -16.19
C MET A 164 -11.87 2.08 -14.89
N PRO A 165 -11.75 2.80 -13.76
CA PRO A 165 -12.39 2.40 -12.52
C PRO A 165 -13.91 2.42 -12.65
N TYR A 166 -14.56 1.38 -12.14
CA TYR A 166 -16.01 1.31 -11.98
C TYR A 166 -16.43 1.68 -10.56
N ARG A 167 -15.79 1.05 -9.58
CA ARG A 167 -16.06 1.30 -8.16
C ARG A 167 -14.80 1.14 -7.33
N ASN A 168 -14.63 2.03 -6.39
CA ASN A 168 -13.62 1.92 -5.35
C ASN A 168 -14.31 1.83 -3.99
N SER A 169 -13.93 0.84 -3.17
CA SER A 169 -14.39 0.68 -1.79
C SER A 169 -13.22 0.85 -0.86
N THR A 170 -13.33 1.77 0.09
CA THR A 170 -12.36 1.96 1.17
C THR A 170 -12.96 1.49 2.48
N TRP A 171 -12.26 0.60 3.15
CA TRP A 171 -12.60 0.07 4.46
C TRP A 171 -11.62 0.59 5.48
N HIS A 172 -12.12 1.16 6.54
CA HIS A 172 -11.33 1.56 7.70
C HIS A 172 -11.76 0.73 8.89
N HIS A 173 -10.81 0.03 9.53
CA HIS A 173 -11.02 -0.72 10.75
C HIS A 173 -10.14 -0.16 11.86
N ASN A 174 -10.76 0.17 13.00
CA ASN A 174 -10.06 0.69 14.17
C ASN A 174 -10.39 -0.12 15.43
N PRO A 175 -9.54 -1.07 15.83
CA PRO A 175 -9.75 -1.86 17.04
C PRO A 175 -9.62 -1.03 18.32
N ALA A 176 -8.83 0.04 18.34
CA ALA A 176 -8.59 0.85 19.54
C ALA A 176 -9.82 1.67 19.97
N ALA A 177 -10.78 1.91 19.08
CA ALA A 177 -12.04 2.56 19.43
C ALA A 177 -12.84 1.79 20.51
N LEU A 178 -12.53 0.51 20.69
CA LEU A 178 -13.15 -0.35 21.72
C LEU A 178 -12.58 -0.14 23.13
N ALA A 179 -11.42 0.48 23.27
CA ALA A 179 -10.66 0.51 24.52
C ALA A 179 -10.82 1.81 25.33
N GLN A 180 -11.47 2.83 24.81
CA GLN A 180 -11.61 4.12 25.49
C GLN A 180 -12.88 4.15 26.36
N PRO A 181 -12.79 4.37 27.69
CA PRO A 181 -13.96 4.59 28.53
C PRO A 181 -14.75 5.81 28.02
N GLY A 182 -16.01 5.60 27.67
CA GLY A 182 -16.89 6.65 27.12
C GLY A 182 -16.78 6.90 25.63
N ALA A 183 -15.89 6.19 24.90
CA ALA A 183 -15.91 6.19 23.44
C ALA A 183 -17.22 5.57 22.93
N ILE A 184 -17.71 6.09 21.82
CA ILE A 184 -18.79 5.43 21.06
C ILE A 184 -18.20 4.11 20.56
N THR A 185 -18.36 3.04 21.32
CA THR A 185 -17.78 1.69 21.09
C THR A 185 -18.27 1.02 19.81
N THR A 186 -19.04 1.73 19.00
CA THR A 186 -19.77 1.19 17.85
C THR A 186 -19.20 1.58 16.49
N LEU A 187 -18.17 2.43 16.43
CA LEU A 187 -17.59 2.87 15.14
C LEU A 187 -16.29 2.10 14.78
N ASN A 188 -16.38 0.78 14.69
CA ASN A 188 -15.18 -0.05 14.44
C ASN A 188 -14.86 -0.22 12.97
N ASN A 189 -15.87 -0.15 12.11
CA ASN A 189 -15.70 -0.34 10.69
C ASN A 189 -16.46 0.74 9.93
N ILE A 190 -15.74 1.45 9.08
CA ILE A 190 -16.32 2.42 8.16
C ILE A 190 -15.99 1.94 6.75
N ARG A 191 -17.01 1.86 5.88
CA ARG A 191 -16.83 1.60 4.47
C ARG A 191 -17.33 2.80 3.67
N LEU A 192 -16.52 3.24 2.72
CA LEU A 192 -16.86 4.28 1.77
C LEU A 192 -16.77 3.71 0.34
N ASP A 193 -17.86 3.77 -0.39
CA ASP A 193 -17.95 3.33 -1.78
C ASP A 193 -18.07 4.54 -2.70
N LYS A 194 -17.14 4.66 -3.64
CA LYS A 194 -17.22 5.62 -4.76
C LYS A 194 -17.53 4.85 -6.02
N THR A 195 -18.63 5.18 -6.68
CA THR A 195 -19.01 4.61 -7.96
C THR A 195 -18.77 5.63 -9.07
N TYR A 196 -18.18 5.18 -10.16
CA TYR A 196 -17.88 6.01 -11.31
C TYR A 196 -18.82 5.61 -12.46
N LYS A 197 -19.39 6.59 -13.15
CA LYS A 197 -20.24 6.36 -14.30
C LYS A 197 -19.42 6.60 -15.56
N ARG A 198 -19.47 5.61 -16.45
CA ARG A 198 -18.94 5.76 -17.78
C ARG A 198 -19.87 6.69 -18.55
N ASN A 199 -19.39 7.84 -18.95
CA ASN A 199 -20.12 8.70 -19.87
C ASN A 199 -20.05 8.09 -21.29
N LEU A 200 -21.14 7.45 -21.72
CA LEU A 200 -21.26 6.89 -23.07
C LEU A 200 -21.58 7.95 -24.12
N SER A 201 -21.76 9.24 -23.72
CA SER A 201 -22.01 10.30 -24.67
C SER A 201 -20.74 10.65 -25.45
N GLN A 202 -20.85 10.86 -26.72
CA GLN A 202 -19.96 11.02 -27.87
C GLN A 202 -18.60 11.72 -27.72
N TYR A 203 -18.19 12.19 -26.52
CA TYR A 203 -16.97 12.95 -26.34
C TYR A 203 -16.16 12.38 -25.15
N GLY A 204 -15.31 11.43 -25.44
CA GLY A 204 -14.21 10.96 -24.59
C GLY A 204 -14.61 10.67 -23.13
N GLY A 205 -14.83 9.40 -22.81
CA GLY A 205 -15.25 8.98 -21.46
C GLY A 205 -14.37 9.50 -20.35
N ASN A 206 -14.84 10.47 -19.62
CA ASN A 206 -14.26 10.89 -18.36
C ASN A 206 -14.87 10.04 -17.25
N ASP A 207 -14.00 9.49 -16.38
CA ASP A 207 -14.43 8.76 -15.19
C ASP A 207 -14.93 9.72 -14.14
N LEU A 208 -16.21 10.05 -14.23
CA LEU A 208 -16.84 11.00 -13.31
C LEU A 208 -17.41 10.25 -12.11
N VAL A 209 -17.17 10.76 -10.92
CA VAL A 209 -17.77 10.21 -9.69
C VAL A 209 -19.28 10.39 -9.78
N TRP A 210 -20.04 9.31 -9.74
CA TRP A 210 -21.48 9.32 -9.82
C TRP A 210 -22.16 9.29 -8.46
N SER A 211 -21.69 8.42 -7.56
CA SER A 211 -22.22 8.38 -6.19
C SER A 211 -21.15 8.08 -5.17
N ILE A 212 -21.37 8.59 -3.96
CA ILE A 212 -20.60 8.27 -2.78
C ILE A 212 -21.55 7.73 -1.74
N GLN A 213 -21.31 6.51 -1.27
CA GLN A 213 -22.09 5.83 -0.25
C GLN A 213 -21.21 5.47 0.95
N GLN A 214 -21.78 5.52 2.15
CA GLN A 214 -21.11 5.11 3.38
C GLN A 214 -21.92 4.05 4.08
N SER A 215 -21.25 3.08 4.68
CA SER A 215 -21.83 2.17 5.66
C SER A 215 -20.95 2.10 6.91
N ILE A 216 -21.58 1.93 8.05
CA ILE A 216 -20.95 1.87 9.37
C ILE A 216 -21.26 0.51 9.97
N ASN A 217 -20.25 -0.19 10.48
CA ASN A 217 -20.36 -1.50 11.15
C ASN A 217 -21.17 -2.52 10.36
N SER A 218 -20.97 -2.58 9.04
CA SER A 218 -21.71 -3.46 8.12
C SER A 218 -23.22 -3.18 8.04
N GLY A 219 -23.68 -2.02 8.52
CA GLY A 219 -25.04 -1.54 8.31
C GLY A 219 -25.35 -1.27 6.84
N ALA A 220 -26.62 -1.03 6.55
CA ALA A 220 -27.04 -0.66 5.19
C ALA A 220 -26.32 0.61 4.73
N PRO A 221 -25.83 0.66 3.47
CA PRO A 221 -25.22 1.86 2.95
C PRO A 221 -26.26 2.98 2.80
N TYR A 222 -25.85 4.20 3.12
CA TYR A 222 -26.60 5.42 2.84
C TYR A 222 -25.81 6.32 1.91
N GLU A 223 -26.50 7.02 1.04
CA GLU A 223 -25.90 7.90 0.06
C GLU A 223 -25.47 9.22 0.71
N LEU A 224 -24.19 9.56 0.57
CA LEU A 224 -23.62 10.82 1.03
C LEU A 224 -23.73 11.89 -0.02
N ALA A 225 -23.51 11.52 -1.28
CA ALA A 225 -23.53 12.43 -2.41
C ALA A 225 -23.89 11.68 -3.71
N TYR A 226 -24.65 12.34 -4.54
CA TYR A 226 -24.94 11.96 -5.90
C TYR A 226 -24.60 13.13 -6.82
N TYR A 227 -23.97 12.84 -7.96
CA TYR A 227 -23.55 13.84 -8.92
C TYR A 227 -24.22 13.60 -10.27
N ASP A 228 -24.82 14.63 -10.82
CA ASP A 228 -25.24 14.66 -12.21
C ASP A 228 -24.36 15.67 -12.97
N TYR A 229 -24.08 15.41 -14.23
CA TYR A 229 -23.13 16.18 -15.01
C TYR A 229 -23.76 16.69 -16.29
N ASN A 230 -23.50 17.93 -16.62
CA ASN A 230 -23.85 18.49 -17.90
C ASN A 230 -22.96 17.91 -19.03
N HIS A 231 -23.23 18.30 -20.28
CA HIS A 231 -22.48 17.85 -21.46
C HIS A 231 -20.99 18.24 -21.45
N LEU A 232 -20.58 19.16 -20.59
CA LEU A 232 -19.17 19.57 -20.40
C LEU A 232 -18.49 18.81 -19.26
N GLY A 233 -19.18 17.90 -18.58
CA GLY A 233 -18.66 17.16 -17.42
C GLY A 233 -18.58 18.01 -16.14
N GLN A 234 -19.33 19.08 -16.03
CA GLN A 234 -19.44 19.89 -14.82
C GLN A 234 -20.62 19.39 -13.98
N PRO A 235 -20.45 19.19 -12.65
CA PRO A 235 -21.49 18.78 -11.74
C PRO A 235 -22.56 19.84 -11.51
#